data_abe43c7481bedf06d570fb774e1d1fb7
#
_entry.id   abe43c7481bedf06d570fb774e1d1fb7
#
_cell.length_a   1.000
_cell.length_b   1.000
_cell.length_c   1.000
_cell.angle_alpha   90.00
_cell.angle_beta   90.00
_cell.angle_gamma   90.00
#
_symmetry.space_group_name_H-M   'P 1'
#
loop_
_entity.id
_entity.type
_entity.pdbx_description
1 polymer ?
#
loop_
_entity_poly.entity_id
_entity_poly.type
_entity_poly.pdbx_seq_one_letter_code
_entity_poly.pdbx_strand_id
1 'polypeptide(L)'
;MDQTDRYAIELRGIDKRFGEVYANKLIDLKVRKGSIHGIVGENGAGKSTLMSIIYGFYHADKGEMFIDGNPFKPHGSQDAIAAGVGMVHQHFMLVNNFTVLENVILGAENGWHLQQSVASAEKLLGELARDYGLEVPLHEKVEDLPVGLQQRVEILKALYRGARILSLDEPTGVLTPQEADHLFKVLEKLRDQGATIILITHKLREILAITDQVSIMRRGEMVAHVATKDTDKEQLA
;
A
#
# COMPACT_ATOMS: atom_id res chain seq x y z
N MET A 1 -22.14 13.14 11.18
CA MET A 1 -21.03 12.58 10.38
C MET A 1 -21.63 11.56 9.44
N ASP A 2 -21.60 11.84 8.16
CA ASP A 2 -22.16 10.97 7.15
C ASP A 2 -21.38 9.65 7.11
N GLN A 3 -22.05 8.52 6.89
CA GLN A 3 -21.38 7.20 6.87
C GLN A 3 -20.33 7.09 5.75
N THR A 4 -20.44 7.89 4.71
CA THR A 4 -19.51 7.97 3.58
C THR A 4 -18.12 8.50 3.95
N ASP A 5 -18.01 9.28 5.03
CA ASP A 5 -16.75 9.91 5.45
C ASP A 5 -15.87 8.98 6.34
N ARG A 6 -16.35 7.77 6.64
CA ARG A 6 -15.71 6.80 7.55
C ARG A 6 -14.68 5.89 6.87
N TYR A 7 -14.81 5.68 5.55
CA TYR A 7 -13.99 4.72 4.82
C TYR A 7 -13.06 5.41 3.83
N ALA A 8 -11.79 5.00 3.82
CA ALA A 8 -10.81 5.43 2.83
C ALA A 8 -11.00 4.70 1.50
N ILE A 9 -11.33 3.40 1.57
CA ILE A 9 -11.68 2.58 0.40
C ILE A 9 -12.99 1.85 0.68
N GLU A 10 -13.88 1.85 -0.29
CA GLU A 10 -15.05 0.99 -0.32
C GLU A 10 -15.17 0.32 -1.69
N LEU A 11 -15.26 -1.00 -1.68
CA LEU A 11 -15.50 -1.83 -2.87
C LEU A 11 -16.85 -2.51 -2.70
N ARG A 12 -17.65 -2.52 -3.78
CA ARG A 12 -18.98 -3.12 -3.82
C ARG A 12 -19.09 -4.04 -5.02
N GLY A 13 -19.17 -5.34 -4.76
CA GLY A 13 -19.39 -6.37 -5.76
C GLY A 13 -18.32 -6.40 -6.85
N ILE A 14 -17.06 -6.20 -6.54
CA ILE A 14 -15.98 -6.21 -7.53
C ILE A 14 -15.77 -7.60 -8.09
N ASP A 15 -15.92 -7.71 -9.41
CA ASP A 15 -15.62 -8.92 -10.19
C ASP A 15 -14.39 -8.69 -11.09
N LYS A 16 -13.54 -9.74 -11.19
CA LYS A 16 -12.45 -9.80 -12.17
C LYS A 16 -12.19 -11.21 -12.63
N ARG A 17 -12.17 -11.39 -13.96
CA ARG A 17 -11.85 -12.68 -14.61
C ARG A 17 -10.66 -12.51 -15.56
N PHE A 18 -9.88 -13.58 -15.66
CA PHE A 18 -8.84 -13.76 -16.67
C PHE A 18 -9.12 -15.09 -17.40
N GLY A 19 -9.80 -15.01 -18.54
CA GLY A 19 -10.30 -16.20 -19.24
C GLY A 19 -11.24 -17.01 -18.34
N GLU A 20 -10.89 -18.26 -18.07
CA GLU A 20 -11.68 -19.14 -17.20
C GLU A 20 -11.44 -18.92 -15.69
N VAL A 21 -10.39 -18.17 -15.32
CA VAL A 21 -10.02 -17.95 -13.92
C VAL A 21 -10.79 -16.77 -13.35
N TYR A 22 -11.56 -17.00 -12.29
CA TYR A 22 -12.21 -15.97 -11.49
C TYR A 22 -11.23 -15.50 -10.41
N ALA A 23 -10.53 -14.40 -10.67
CA ALA A 23 -9.53 -13.87 -9.74
C ALA A 23 -10.17 -13.11 -8.56
N ASN A 24 -11.26 -12.37 -8.82
CA ASN A 24 -12.08 -11.73 -7.78
C ASN A 24 -13.55 -11.92 -8.13
N LYS A 25 -14.37 -12.29 -7.14
CA LYS A 25 -15.78 -12.62 -7.31
C LYS A 25 -16.62 -11.96 -6.23
N LEU A 26 -17.44 -11.00 -6.64
CA LEU A 26 -18.34 -10.23 -5.77
C LEU A 26 -17.63 -9.71 -4.51
N ILE A 27 -16.45 -9.11 -4.67
CA ILE A 27 -15.69 -8.60 -3.53
C ILE A 27 -16.33 -7.34 -2.97
N ASP A 28 -16.73 -7.43 -1.70
CA ASP A 28 -17.07 -6.28 -0.85
C ASP A 28 -15.95 -6.04 0.15
N LEU A 29 -15.45 -4.81 0.24
CA LEU A 29 -14.38 -4.42 1.16
C LEU A 29 -14.61 -3.01 1.65
N LYS A 30 -14.41 -2.79 2.96
CA LYS A 30 -14.45 -1.46 3.57
C LYS A 30 -13.23 -1.26 4.44
N VAL A 31 -12.38 -0.32 4.06
CA VAL A 31 -11.16 0.06 4.79
C VAL A 31 -11.40 1.38 5.50
N ARG A 32 -11.28 1.40 6.82
CA ARG A 32 -11.48 2.61 7.63
C ARG A 32 -10.34 3.60 7.44
N LYS A 33 -10.65 4.90 7.43
CA LYS A 33 -9.64 5.96 7.44
C LYS A 33 -8.77 5.87 8.70
N GLY A 34 -7.46 6.12 8.54
CA GLY A 34 -6.51 6.14 9.64
C GLY A 34 -6.41 4.80 10.39
N SER A 35 -6.48 3.69 9.65
CA SER A 35 -6.35 2.35 10.21
C SER A 35 -5.35 1.50 9.42
N ILE A 36 -4.88 0.42 10.02
CA ILE A 36 -4.13 -0.64 9.34
C ILE A 36 -5.09 -1.82 9.12
N HIS A 37 -5.41 -2.09 7.86
CA HIS A 37 -6.31 -3.16 7.45
C HIS A 37 -5.53 -4.32 6.81
N GLY A 38 -5.61 -5.49 7.41
CA GLY A 38 -4.98 -6.70 6.87
C GLY A 38 -5.85 -7.40 5.84
N ILE A 39 -5.25 -7.87 4.75
CA ILE A 39 -5.90 -8.80 3.81
C ILE A 39 -5.07 -10.08 3.80
N VAL A 40 -5.65 -11.16 4.31
CA VAL A 40 -5.00 -12.47 4.38
C VAL A 40 -5.66 -13.47 3.45
N GLY A 41 -4.90 -14.47 3.06
CA GLY A 41 -5.35 -15.59 2.23
C GLY A 41 -4.18 -16.31 1.61
N GLU A 42 -4.43 -17.52 1.12
CA GLU A 42 -3.43 -18.34 0.43
C GLU A 42 -2.89 -17.65 -0.84
N ASN A 43 -1.77 -18.15 -1.34
CA ASN A 43 -1.27 -17.73 -2.65
C ASN A 43 -2.31 -18.08 -3.74
N GLY A 44 -2.55 -17.13 -4.65
CA GLY A 44 -3.60 -17.29 -5.67
C GLY A 44 -5.02 -16.97 -5.18
N ALA A 45 -5.23 -16.54 -3.94
CA ALA A 45 -6.56 -16.15 -3.45
C ALA A 45 -7.15 -14.90 -4.13
N GLY A 46 -6.36 -14.15 -4.93
CA GLY A 46 -6.81 -12.94 -5.64
C GLY A 46 -6.41 -11.61 -4.99
N LYS A 47 -5.63 -11.63 -3.91
CA LYS A 47 -5.24 -10.43 -3.14
C LYS A 47 -4.51 -9.38 -4.00
N SER A 48 -3.43 -9.78 -4.67
CA SER A 48 -2.63 -8.87 -5.52
C SER A 48 -3.43 -8.39 -6.74
N THR A 49 -4.36 -9.22 -7.26
CA THR A 49 -5.30 -8.78 -8.30
C THR A 49 -6.21 -7.67 -7.81
N LEU A 50 -6.77 -7.82 -6.60
CA LEU A 50 -7.63 -6.81 -5.99
C LEU A 50 -6.89 -5.48 -5.82
N MET A 51 -5.65 -5.53 -5.33
CA MET A 51 -4.82 -4.30 -5.21
C MET A 51 -4.48 -3.69 -6.56
N SER A 52 -4.20 -4.51 -7.56
CA SER A 52 -3.96 -4.05 -8.93
C SER A 52 -5.18 -3.36 -9.53
N ILE A 53 -6.40 -3.76 -9.16
CA ILE A 53 -7.64 -3.07 -9.54
C ILE A 53 -7.73 -1.72 -8.83
N ILE A 54 -7.49 -1.65 -7.53
CA ILE A 54 -7.53 -0.40 -6.75
C ILE A 54 -6.48 0.59 -7.27
N TYR A 55 -5.30 0.09 -7.65
CA TYR A 55 -4.22 0.93 -8.18
C TYR A 55 -4.35 1.25 -9.68
N GLY A 56 -5.35 0.68 -10.37
CA GLY A 56 -5.64 0.97 -11.77
C GLY A 56 -4.79 0.22 -12.79
N PHE A 57 -4.05 -0.83 -12.39
CA PHE A 57 -3.35 -1.72 -13.33
C PHE A 57 -4.32 -2.66 -14.04
N TYR A 58 -5.40 -3.05 -13.37
CA TYR A 58 -6.49 -3.82 -13.97
C TYR A 58 -7.81 -3.08 -13.77
N HIS A 59 -8.70 -3.21 -14.75
CA HIS A 59 -10.08 -2.74 -14.60
C HIS A 59 -10.93 -3.86 -14.03
N ALA A 60 -11.79 -3.53 -13.07
CA ALA A 60 -12.85 -4.43 -12.64
C ALA A 60 -13.82 -4.69 -13.81
N ASP A 61 -14.27 -5.94 -13.95
CA ASP A 61 -15.27 -6.29 -14.98
C ASP A 61 -16.68 -5.86 -14.53
N LYS A 62 -16.91 -5.85 -13.18
CA LYS A 62 -18.14 -5.37 -12.55
C LYS A 62 -17.85 -4.78 -11.17
N GLY A 63 -18.86 -4.11 -10.62
CA GLY A 63 -18.81 -3.52 -9.29
C GLY A 63 -18.41 -2.06 -9.30
N GLU A 64 -18.37 -1.47 -8.12
CA GLU A 64 -18.08 -0.06 -7.90
C GLU A 64 -16.98 0.11 -6.86
N MET A 65 -16.14 1.12 -7.06
CA MET A 65 -15.11 1.54 -6.09
C MET A 65 -15.35 2.97 -5.67
N PHE A 66 -15.00 3.23 -4.41
CA PHE A 66 -15.03 4.59 -3.84
C PHE A 66 -13.73 4.82 -3.06
N ILE A 67 -13.14 6.00 -3.26
CA ILE A 67 -12.02 6.51 -2.45
C ILE A 67 -12.51 7.75 -1.72
N ASP A 68 -12.36 7.76 -0.40
CA ASP A 68 -12.86 8.85 0.47
C ASP A 68 -14.34 9.21 0.23
N GLY A 69 -15.17 8.19 -0.09
CA GLY A 69 -16.60 8.34 -0.40
C GLY A 69 -16.91 8.81 -1.82
N ASN A 70 -15.93 9.16 -2.62
CA ASN A 70 -16.11 9.57 -4.02
C ASN A 70 -16.03 8.37 -4.96
N PRO A 71 -16.92 8.25 -5.96
CA PRO A 71 -16.82 7.23 -6.99
C PRO A 71 -15.43 7.25 -7.65
N PHE A 72 -14.80 6.08 -7.77
CA PHE A 72 -13.47 5.96 -8.29
C PHE A 72 -13.40 4.86 -9.36
N LYS A 73 -13.01 5.22 -10.56
CA LYS A 73 -12.84 4.32 -11.69
C LYS A 73 -11.53 4.65 -12.41
N PRO A 74 -10.39 4.12 -11.94
CA PRO A 74 -9.09 4.48 -12.50
C PRO A 74 -8.92 3.92 -13.92
N HIS A 75 -8.33 4.72 -14.80
CA HIS A 75 -7.87 4.31 -16.12
C HIS A 75 -6.39 3.89 -16.12
N GLY A 76 -5.69 4.14 -15.01
CA GLY A 76 -4.29 3.80 -14.81
C GLY A 76 -3.80 4.21 -13.44
N SER A 77 -2.53 3.90 -13.14
CA SER A 77 -1.90 4.20 -11.84
C SER A 77 -1.81 5.71 -11.53
N GLN A 78 -1.82 6.57 -12.56
CA GLN A 78 -1.82 8.02 -12.35
C GLN A 78 -3.10 8.51 -11.66
N ASP A 79 -4.24 7.91 -11.98
CA ASP A 79 -5.51 8.24 -11.32
C ASP A 79 -5.50 7.81 -9.84
N ALA A 80 -4.90 6.65 -9.55
CA ALA A 80 -4.73 6.17 -8.18
C ALA A 80 -3.81 7.09 -7.37
N ILE A 81 -2.67 7.50 -7.95
CA ILE A 81 -1.74 8.45 -7.34
C ILE A 81 -2.45 9.78 -7.07
N ALA A 82 -3.19 10.31 -8.05
CA ALA A 82 -3.95 11.55 -7.90
C ALA A 82 -5.04 11.46 -6.82
N ALA A 83 -5.63 10.27 -6.62
CA ALA A 83 -6.56 9.98 -5.53
C ALA A 83 -5.86 9.77 -4.17
N GLY A 84 -4.53 9.84 -4.11
CA GLY A 84 -3.75 9.64 -2.90
C GLY A 84 -3.53 8.18 -2.52
N VAL A 85 -3.62 7.25 -3.47
CA VAL A 85 -3.31 5.82 -3.27
C VAL A 85 -1.88 5.55 -3.71
N GLY A 86 -1.07 5.02 -2.81
CA GLY A 86 0.29 4.52 -3.05
C GLY A 86 0.34 3.00 -2.94
N MET A 87 1.20 2.38 -3.74
CA MET A 87 1.42 0.94 -3.70
C MET A 87 2.92 0.63 -3.55
N VAL A 88 3.24 -0.19 -2.58
CA VAL A 88 4.56 -0.78 -2.36
C VAL A 88 4.48 -2.24 -2.76
N HIS A 89 5.17 -2.58 -3.84
CA HIS A 89 5.12 -3.92 -4.43
C HIS A 89 6.03 -4.90 -3.67
N GLN A 90 5.72 -6.19 -3.77
CA GLN A 90 6.56 -7.28 -3.25
C GLN A 90 7.98 -7.24 -3.84
N HIS A 91 8.11 -6.89 -5.13
CA HIS A 91 9.38 -6.62 -5.79
C HIS A 91 9.53 -5.13 -5.98
N PHE A 92 10.58 -4.54 -5.45
CA PHE A 92 10.80 -3.10 -5.51
C PHE A 92 10.84 -2.58 -6.94
N MET A 93 10.11 -1.51 -7.18
CA MET A 93 10.03 -0.82 -8.46
C MET A 93 11.04 0.34 -8.48
N LEU A 94 12.29 0.04 -8.09
CA LEU A 94 13.40 0.98 -8.03
C LEU A 94 14.37 0.75 -9.20
N VAL A 95 14.96 1.83 -9.68
CA VAL A 95 16.02 1.81 -10.70
C VAL A 95 17.35 1.66 -9.98
N ASN A 96 17.98 0.50 -10.09
CA ASN A 96 19.13 0.11 -9.27
C ASN A 96 20.32 1.05 -9.36
N ASN A 97 20.67 1.52 -10.56
CA ASN A 97 21.80 2.41 -10.82
C ASN A 97 21.53 3.89 -10.55
N PHE A 98 20.31 4.24 -10.12
CA PHE A 98 19.94 5.59 -9.69
C PHE A 98 20.14 5.75 -8.18
N THR A 99 20.39 6.98 -7.75
CA THR A 99 20.38 7.34 -6.33
C THR A 99 18.98 7.25 -5.75
N VAL A 100 18.87 7.22 -4.42
CA VAL A 100 17.59 7.28 -3.72
C VAL A 100 16.79 8.50 -4.15
N LEU A 101 17.43 9.68 -4.16
CA LEU A 101 16.80 10.95 -4.56
C LEU A 101 16.23 10.87 -5.98
N GLU A 102 17.03 10.41 -6.96
CA GLU A 102 16.59 10.22 -8.33
C GLU A 102 15.41 9.26 -8.45
N ASN A 103 15.43 8.15 -7.71
CA ASN A 103 14.32 7.19 -7.70
C ASN A 103 13.01 7.78 -7.18
N VAL A 104 13.06 8.63 -6.16
CA VAL A 104 11.87 9.21 -5.57
C VAL A 104 11.27 10.30 -6.46
N ILE A 105 12.11 11.16 -7.05
CA ILE A 105 11.64 12.26 -7.91
C ILE A 105 11.24 11.78 -9.31
N LEU A 106 11.71 10.62 -9.75
CA LEU A 106 11.42 10.07 -11.07
C LEU A 106 9.91 9.98 -11.33
N GLY A 107 9.42 10.69 -12.34
CA GLY A 107 8.00 10.74 -12.70
C GLY A 107 7.11 11.55 -11.76
N ALA A 108 7.70 12.32 -10.85
CA ALA A 108 7.00 13.29 -10.00
C ALA A 108 7.42 14.74 -10.33
N GLU A 109 8.14 14.94 -11.43
CA GLU A 109 8.68 16.23 -11.84
C GLU A 109 7.58 17.15 -12.38
N ASN A 110 7.39 18.30 -11.73
CA ASN A 110 6.49 19.34 -12.20
C ASN A 110 7.29 20.43 -12.94
N GLY A 111 7.48 20.27 -14.27
CA GLY A 111 7.90 21.36 -15.16
C GLY A 111 9.40 21.54 -15.40
N TRP A 112 9.77 22.62 -16.09
CA TRP A 112 11.04 22.91 -16.77
C TRP A 112 12.23 23.31 -15.85
N HIS A 113 12.07 23.40 -14.53
CA HIS A 113 13.12 23.84 -13.60
C HIS A 113 13.64 22.70 -12.71
N LEU A 114 14.32 21.71 -13.31
CA LEU A 114 14.87 20.53 -12.65
C LEU A 114 15.72 20.83 -11.40
N GLN A 115 16.61 21.81 -11.44
CA GLN A 115 17.52 22.08 -10.31
C GLN A 115 16.83 22.67 -9.08
N GLN A 116 15.82 23.53 -9.24
CA GLN A 116 15.03 24.02 -8.11
C GLN A 116 14.11 22.94 -7.56
N SER A 117 13.66 22.01 -8.39
CA SER A 117 12.84 20.88 -7.97
C SER A 117 13.64 19.86 -7.15
N VAL A 118 14.92 19.58 -7.49
CA VAL A 118 15.79 18.64 -6.79
C VAL A 118 16.08 19.10 -5.34
N ALA A 119 16.50 20.34 -5.14
CA ALA A 119 16.77 20.87 -3.79
C ALA A 119 15.50 20.92 -2.91
N SER A 120 14.35 21.26 -3.52
CA SER A 120 13.06 21.23 -2.81
C SER A 120 12.62 19.81 -2.47
N ALA A 121 12.85 18.86 -3.39
CA ALA A 121 12.57 17.46 -3.17
C ALA A 121 13.44 16.87 -2.06
N GLU A 122 14.75 17.18 -2.06
CA GLU A 122 15.68 16.73 -1.03
C GLU A 122 15.27 17.23 0.36
N LYS A 123 14.88 18.50 0.48
CA LYS A 123 14.38 19.07 1.73
C LYS A 123 13.10 18.34 2.19
N LEU A 124 12.11 18.20 1.32
CA LEU A 124 10.85 17.53 1.64
C LEU A 124 11.07 16.06 2.02
N LEU A 125 11.95 15.35 1.29
CA LEU A 125 12.31 13.98 1.62
C LEU A 125 13.00 13.86 2.97
N GLY A 126 13.89 14.80 3.30
CA GLY A 126 14.54 14.85 4.61
C GLY A 126 13.54 15.11 5.74
N GLU A 127 12.50 15.91 5.50
CA GLU A 127 11.40 16.13 6.45
C GLU A 127 10.58 14.85 6.62
N LEU A 128 10.10 14.26 5.53
CA LEU A 128 9.32 12.99 5.54
C LEU A 128 10.12 11.87 6.21
N ALA A 129 11.40 11.71 5.87
CA ALA A 129 12.24 10.67 6.44
C ALA A 129 12.34 10.79 7.98
N ARG A 130 12.54 11.99 8.49
CA ARG A 130 12.60 12.25 9.95
C ARG A 130 11.23 12.07 10.61
N ASP A 131 10.18 12.61 9.98
CA ASP A 131 8.84 12.59 10.54
C ASP A 131 8.30 11.17 10.67
N TYR A 132 8.68 10.26 9.78
CA TYR A 132 8.21 8.88 9.78
C TYR A 132 9.25 7.84 10.23
N GLY A 133 10.50 8.24 10.48
CA GLY A 133 11.58 7.31 10.85
C GLY A 133 12.06 6.46 9.66
N LEU A 134 12.03 7.06 8.47
CA LEU A 134 12.40 6.44 7.19
C LEU A 134 13.75 6.97 6.68
N GLU A 135 14.68 7.28 7.58
CA GLU A 135 15.99 7.81 7.18
C GLU A 135 16.69 6.86 6.20
N VAL A 136 17.15 7.44 5.09
CA VAL A 136 17.88 6.76 4.01
C VAL A 136 18.95 7.72 3.44
N PRO A 137 20.07 7.20 2.91
CA PRO A 137 21.11 8.01 2.30
C PRO A 137 20.67 8.47 0.90
N LEU A 138 20.21 9.70 0.75
CA LEU A 138 19.59 10.21 -0.47
C LEU A 138 20.50 10.18 -1.72
N HIS A 139 21.81 10.25 -1.54
CA HIS A 139 22.78 10.30 -2.63
C HIS A 139 23.47 8.97 -2.93
N GLU A 140 23.17 7.92 -2.17
CA GLU A 140 23.65 6.56 -2.48
C GLU A 140 22.78 5.92 -3.54
N LYS A 141 23.40 5.04 -4.34
CA LYS A 141 22.67 4.25 -5.33
C LYS A 141 21.83 3.18 -4.64
N VAL A 142 20.68 2.88 -5.23
CA VAL A 142 19.76 1.87 -4.70
C VAL A 142 20.41 0.48 -4.67
N GLU A 143 21.24 0.15 -5.67
CA GLU A 143 21.94 -1.15 -5.73
C GLU A 143 22.91 -1.39 -4.56
N ASP A 144 23.41 -0.33 -3.92
CA ASP A 144 24.33 -0.40 -2.79
C ASP A 144 23.60 -0.48 -1.43
N LEU A 145 22.27 -0.34 -1.42
CA LEU A 145 21.48 -0.33 -0.19
C LEU A 145 21.07 -1.73 0.27
N PRO A 146 21.10 -2.02 1.58
CA PRO A 146 20.42 -3.17 2.13
C PRO A 146 18.92 -3.16 1.80
N VAL A 147 18.33 -4.37 1.71
CA VAL A 147 16.94 -4.57 1.30
C VAL A 147 15.95 -3.76 2.17
N GLY A 148 16.18 -3.70 3.49
CA GLY A 148 15.35 -2.92 4.40
C GLY A 148 15.37 -1.41 4.12
N LEU A 149 16.50 -0.86 3.61
CA LEU A 149 16.55 0.54 3.18
C LEU A 149 15.86 0.74 1.83
N GLN A 150 16.00 -0.20 0.89
CA GLN A 150 15.27 -0.14 -0.38
C GLN A 150 13.75 -0.09 -0.16
N GLN A 151 13.24 -0.83 0.81
CA GLN A 151 11.83 -0.78 1.18
C GLN A 151 11.41 0.58 1.74
N ARG A 152 12.26 1.20 2.58
CA ARG A 152 12.01 2.58 3.05
C ARG A 152 11.95 3.57 1.90
N VAL A 153 12.81 3.41 0.88
CA VAL A 153 12.78 4.22 -0.34
C VAL A 153 11.45 4.11 -1.07
N GLU A 154 10.90 2.89 -1.21
CA GLU A 154 9.58 2.68 -1.84
C GLU A 154 8.45 3.39 -1.06
N ILE A 155 8.48 3.31 0.27
CA ILE A 155 7.49 4.00 1.11
C ILE A 155 7.64 5.52 0.97
N LEU A 156 8.87 6.04 1.06
CA LEU A 156 9.17 7.47 0.87
C LEU A 156 8.71 7.97 -0.50
N LYS A 157 8.93 7.18 -1.55
CA LYS A 157 8.49 7.48 -2.91
C LYS A 157 6.96 7.62 -2.99
N ALA A 158 6.23 6.73 -2.33
CA ALA A 158 4.76 6.82 -2.27
C ALA A 158 4.31 8.06 -1.48
N LEU A 159 4.92 8.33 -0.32
CA LEU A 159 4.60 9.50 0.52
C LEU A 159 4.95 10.82 -0.19
N TYR A 160 6.10 10.90 -0.87
CA TYR A 160 6.51 12.07 -1.65
C TYR A 160 5.49 12.40 -2.74
N ARG A 161 4.83 11.41 -3.32
CA ARG A 161 3.75 11.54 -4.29
C ARG A 161 2.39 11.86 -3.68
N GLY A 162 2.33 12.09 -2.36
CA GLY A 162 1.12 12.46 -1.63
C GLY A 162 0.20 11.31 -1.29
N ALA A 163 0.72 10.08 -1.19
CA ALA A 163 -0.08 8.95 -0.77
C ALA A 163 -0.60 9.13 0.66
N ARG A 164 -1.90 8.98 0.83
CA ARG A 164 -2.62 8.94 2.11
C ARG A 164 -3.15 7.54 2.42
N ILE A 165 -3.27 6.72 1.41
CA ILE A 165 -3.66 5.32 1.47
C ILE A 165 -2.48 4.53 0.90
N LEU A 166 -1.86 3.69 1.72
CA LEU A 166 -0.70 2.88 1.33
C LEU A 166 -1.08 1.41 1.30
N SER A 167 -0.91 0.77 0.16
CA SER A 167 -1.02 -0.68 0.02
C SER A 167 0.38 -1.30 -0.02
N LEU A 168 0.64 -2.27 0.86
CA LEU A 168 1.90 -3.01 0.91
C LEU A 168 1.60 -4.49 0.64
N ASP A 169 2.21 -5.02 -0.43
CA ASP A 169 2.06 -6.43 -0.82
C ASP A 169 3.28 -7.24 -0.36
N GLU A 170 3.07 -8.15 0.61
CA GLU A 170 4.09 -9.03 1.23
C GLU A 170 5.36 -8.27 1.69
N PRO A 171 5.24 -7.15 2.44
CA PRO A 171 6.35 -6.23 2.64
C PRO A 171 7.49 -6.81 3.49
N THR A 172 7.27 -7.90 4.20
CA THR A 172 8.27 -8.53 5.06
C THR A 172 8.89 -9.78 4.44
N GLY A 173 8.56 -10.09 3.19
CA GLY A 173 8.97 -11.32 2.52
C GLY A 173 10.49 -11.53 2.44
N VAL A 174 11.23 -10.43 2.36
CA VAL A 174 12.69 -10.39 2.20
C VAL A 174 13.42 -9.73 3.37
N LEU A 175 12.70 -9.36 4.43
CA LEU A 175 13.24 -8.68 5.60
C LEU A 175 13.68 -9.65 6.69
N THR A 176 14.71 -9.27 7.43
CA THR A 176 15.03 -9.89 8.71
C THR A 176 13.94 -9.55 9.75
N PRO A 177 13.81 -10.33 10.84
CA PRO A 177 12.86 -10.04 11.90
C PRO A 177 12.98 -8.62 12.47
N GLN A 178 14.21 -8.14 12.67
CA GLN A 178 14.49 -6.79 13.19
C GLN A 178 14.04 -5.69 12.20
N GLU A 179 14.24 -5.90 10.91
CA GLU A 179 13.77 -4.98 9.86
C GLU A 179 12.25 -4.97 9.77
N ALA A 180 11.60 -6.13 9.93
CA ALA A 180 10.15 -6.25 9.97
C ALA A 180 9.56 -5.50 11.17
N ASP A 181 10.14 -5.66 12.37
CA ASP A 181 9.73 -4.92 13.58
C ASP A 181 9.89 -3.41 13.40
N HIS A 182 10.97 -2.98 12.73
CA HIS A 182 11.16 -1.56 12.42
C HIS A 182 10.10 -1.07 11.44
N LEU A 183 9.82 -1.82 10.38
CA LEU A 183 8.76 -1.48 9.43
C LEU A 183 7.42 -1.32 10.14
N PHE A 184 7.06 -2.22 11.04
CA PHE A 184 5.80 -2.14 11.78
C PHE A 184 5.68 -0.85 12.60
N LYS A 185 6.75 -0.42 13.26
CA LYS A 185 6.79 0.88 13.97
C LYS A 185 6.58 2.07 13.03
N VAL A 186 7.14 1.99 11.82
CA VAL A 186 6.92 3.01 10.79
C VAL A 186 5.45 3.03 10.35
N LEU A 187 4.85 1.87 10.10
CA LEU A 187 3.44 1.77 9.70
C LEU A 187 2.50 2.27 10.79
N GLU A 188 2.76 1.93 12.05
CA GLU A 188 2.00 2.46 13.20
C GLU A 188 2.11 3.99 13.27
N LYS A 189 3.31 4.54 13.11
CA LYS A 189 3.52 5.99 13.12
C LYS A 189 2.80 6.70 11.97
N LEU A 190 2.79 6.10 10.78
CA LEU A 190 2.03 6.60 9.62
C LEU A 190 0.53 6.60 9.91
N ARG A 191 -0.02 5.49 10.46
CA ARG A 191 -1.42 5.39 10.88
C ARG A 191 -1.77 6.47 11.91
N ASP A 192 -0.95 6.63 12.93
CA ASP A 192 -1.19 7.58 14.02
C ASP A 192 -1.18 9.05 13.53
N GLN A 193 -0.54 9.30 12.39
CA GLN A 193 -0.57 10.59 11.68
C GLN A 193 -1.68 10.66 10.62
N GLY A 194 -2.59 9.68 10.59
CA GLY A 194 -3.80 9.68 9.78
C GLY A 194 -3.70 8.95 8.44
N ALA A 195 -2.59 8.32 8.11
CA ALA A 195 -2.50 7.47 6.93
C ALA A 195 -3.35 6.21 7.09
N THR A 196 -3.92 5.74 5.99
CA THR A 196 -4.62 4.45 5.91
C THR A 196 -3.71 3.43 5.25
N ILE A 197 -3.59 2.25 5.84
CA ILE A 197 -2.65 1.22 5.39
C ILE A 197 -3.42 -0.06 5.09
N ILE A 198 -3.14 -0.68 3.95
CA ILE A 198 -3.59 -2.01 3.60
C ILE A 198 -2.36 -2.91 3.58
N LEU A 199 -2.35 -3.90 4.46
CA LEU A 199 -1.26 -4.87 4.57
C LEU A 199 -1.72 -6.21 3.99
N ILE A 200 -1.10 -6.62 2.91
CA ILE A 200 -1.37 -7.91 2.27
C ILE A 200 -0.25 -8.87 2.66
N THR A 201 -0.61 -9.97 3.29
CA THR A 201 0.35 -11.01 3.66
C THR A 201 -0.37 -12.34 3.93
N HIS A 202 0.37 -13.43 3.83
CA HIS A 202 -0.07 -14.75 4.28
C HIS A 202 0.45 -15.08 5.70
N LYS A 203 1.23 -14.17 6.31
CA LYS A 203 1.85 -14.35 7.62
C LYS A 203 0.92 -13.85 8.73
N LEU A 204 0.11 -14.73 9.31
CA LEU A 204 -0.89 -14.38 10.31
C LEU A 204 -0.32 -13.66 11.55
N ARG A 205 0.95 -13.94 11.93
CA ARG A 205 1.59 -13.24 13.05
C ARG A 205 1.73 -11.75 12.81
N GLU A 206 2.03 -11.34 11.58
CA GLU A 206 2.18 -9.94 11.20
C GLU A 206 0.85 -9.22 11.27
N ILE A 207 -0.21 -9.86 10.78
CA ILE A 207 -1.56 -9.35 10.85
C ILE A 207 -1.99 -9.10 12.30
N LEU A 208 -1.85 -10.10 13.15
CA LEU A 208 -2.24 -9.99 14.57
C LEU A 208 -1.40 -8.96 15.33
N ALA A 209 -0.19 -8.66 14.87
CA ALA A 209 0.70 -7.73 15.53
C ALA A 209 0.33 -6.25 15.33
N ILE A 210 -0.12 -5.85 14.11
CA ILE A 210 -0.22 -4.43 13.78
C ILE A 210 -1.56 -3.99 13.18
N THR A 211 -2.45 -4.91 12.77
CA THR A 211 -3.69 -4.51 12.10
C THR A 211 -4.81 -4.20 13.08
N ASP A 212 -5.70 -3.30 12.70
CA ASP A 212 -6.93 -2.99 13.44
C ASP A 212 -8.08 -3.91 13.02
N GLN A 213 -8.12 -4.25 11.72
CA GLN A 213 -9.10 -5.14 11.11
C GLN A 213 -8.42 -6.06 10.11
N VAL A 214 -9.01 -7.22 9.89
CA VAL A 214 -8.54 -8.19 8.90
C VAL A 214 -9.71 -8.71 8.06
N SER A 215 -9.46 -8.80 6.77
CA SER A 215 -10.33 -9.44 5.79
C SER A 215 -9.67 -10.71 5.29
N ILE A 216 -10.42 -11.79 5.26
CA ILE A 216 -9.92 -13.10 4.81
C ILE A 216 -10.41 -13.34 3.38
N MET A 217 -9.47 -13.65 2.48
CA MET A 217 -9.74 -13.89 1.08
C MET A 217 -9.40 -15.32 0.69
N ARG A 218 -10.33 -16.00 0.04
CA ARG A 218 -10.18 -17.39 -0.39
C ARG A 218 -10.82 -17.62 -1.75
N ARG A 219 -10.07 -18.16 -2.70
CA ARG A 219 -10.55 -18.52 -4.06
C ARG A 219 -11.30 -17.39 -4.77
N GLY A 220 -10.79 -16.17 -4.65
CA GLY A 220 -11.38 -14.98 -5.27
C GLY A 220 -12.54 -14.36 -4.51
N GLU A 221 -12.95 -14.87 -3.38
CA GLU A 221 -14.06 -14.35 -2.57
C GLU A 221 -13.56 -13.81 -1.22
N MET A 222 -14.26 -12.80 -0.70
CA MET A 222 -14.03 -12.31 0.66
C MET A 222 -14.93 -13.13 1.60
N VAL A 223 -14.29 -13.96 2.46
CA VAL A 223 -15.03 -14.92 3.29
C VAL A 223 -15.31 -14.42 4.71
N ALA A 224 -14.53 -13.47 5.20
CA ALA A 224 -14.76 -12.87 6.52
C ALA A 224 -14.15 -11.47 6.63
N HIS A 225 -14.72 -10.66 7.53
CA HIS A 225 -14.21 -9.37 7.99
C HIS A 225 -14.33 -9.34 9.51
N VAL A 226 -13.20 -9.23 10.21
CA VAL A 226 -13.17 -9.26 11.68
C VAL A 226 -12.28 -8.15 12.23
N ALA A 227 -12.57 -7.67 13.44
CA ALA A 227 -11.63 -6.82 14.15
C ALA A 227 -10.49 -7.69 14.68
N THR A 228 -9.25 -7.28 14.48
CA THR A 228 -8.06 -8.08 14.82
C THR A 228 -8.01 -8.46 16.31
N LYS A 229 -8.50 -7.58 17.17
CA LYS A 229 -8.59 -7.81 18.62
C LYS A 229 -9.58 -8.92 19.02
N ASP A 230 -10.52 -9.26 18.13
CA ASP A 230 -11.60 -10.22 18.40
C ASP A 230 -11.35 -11.58 17.69
N THR A 231 -10.12 -11.79 17.18
CA THR A 231 -9.73 -13.02 16.48
C THR A 231 -8.34 -13.50 16.89
N ASP A 232 -8.02 -14.72 16.55
CA ASP A 232 -6.73 -15.35 16.80
C ASP A 232 -6.19 -16.07 15.55
N LYS A 233 -5.02 -16.69 15.69
CA LYS A 233 -4.36 -17.39 14.58
C LYS A 233 -5.18 -18.58 14.06
N GLU A 234 -5.91 -19.28 14.94
CA GLU A 234 -6.67 -20.48 14.57
C GLU A 234 -7.93 -20.11 13.79
N GLN A 235 -8.56 -18.99 14.12
CA GLN A 235 -9.73 -18.47 13.41
C GLN A 235 -9.40 -17.84 12.06
N LEU A 236 -8.15 -17.36 11.87
CA LEU A 236 -7.68 -16.79 10.62
C LEU A 236 -7.14 -17.84 9.63
N ALA A 237 -6.87 -19.06 10.05
CA ALA A 237 -6.33 -20.14 9.23
C ALA A 237 -7.43 -20.94 8.52
#